data_ec9d74f77b4ae3eda1cba2a51c99222d
#
_entry.id   ec9d74f77b4ae3eda1cba2a51c99222d
#
_cell.length_a   1.000
_cell.length_b   1.000
_cell.length_c   1.000
_cell.angle_alpha   90.00
_cell.angle_beta   90.00
_cell.angle_gamma   90.00
#
_symmetry.space_group_name_H-M   'P 1'
#
loop_
_entity.id
_entity.type
_entity.pdbx_description
1 polymer ?
#
loop_
_entity_poly.entity_id
_entity_poly.type
_entity_poly.pdbx_seq_one_letter_code
_entity_poly.pdbx_strand_id
1 'polypeptide(L)'
;EPARLKQTQREADDSAKEFWQRASWYRRADISATSLPGGRTRDTSNGQGVIDPGAVAVAAAAGEAMAQRRQEDERYALFAEAAVVFLDLPDAVFRGYEGDEQLLGTVRESDAAPIDLLRKEIARLEPQRVYFPLGIGSHVDHQLCRRVGAALLGDAQAWTMPGIDWSDKVAFYEDFPYAYWQQFDPSAGLPANYTAGLPAGIRLAPEIADITDVLEQKVQGIAQYETQVPHLFGSVEKMADAVRTQGATVALQSGRGGAVERYWSAVRS
;
A
#
# COMPACT_ATOMS: atom_id res chain seq x y z
N GLU A 1 -28.87 -16.59 -11.86
CA GLU A 1 -27.66 -15.76 -12.05
C GLU A 1 -27.71 -14.42 -11.26
N PRO A 2 -28.77 -13.57 -11.35
CA PRO A 2 -28.82 -12.31 -10.60
C PRO A 2 -28.89 -12.47 -9.07
N ALA A 3 -29.44 -13.59 -8.57
CA ALA A 3 -29.55 -13.87 -7.14
C ALA A 3 -28.17 -14.24 -6.53
N ARG A 4 -27.35 -14.96 -7.29
CA ARG A 4 -26.00 -15.38 -6.87
C ARG A 4 -25.05 -14.19 -6.80
N LEU A 5 -25.11 -13.26 -7.77
CA LEU A 5 -24.37 -12.00 -7.76
C LEU A 5 -24.75 -11.12 -6.57
N LYS A 6 -26.05 -11.02 -6.23
CA LYS A 6 -26.51 -10.26 -5.06
C LYS A 6 -26.11 -10.91 -3.72
N GLN A 7 -25.97 -12.22 -3.67
CA GLN A 7 -25.51 -12.93 -2.48
C GLN A 7 -24.00 -12.71 -2.29
N THR A 8 -23.20 -12.81 -3.35
CA THR A 8 -21.77 -12.52 -3.32
C THR A 8 -21.50 -11.05 -2.95
N GLN A 9 -22.34 -10.13 -3.41
CA GLN A 9 -22.27 -8.70 -3.06
C GLN A 9 -22.55 -8.45 -1.58
N ARG A 10 -23.56 -9.12 -1.01
CA ARG A 10 -23.86 -9.02 0.43
C ARG A 10 -22.75 -9.62 1.29
N GLU A 11 -22.19 -10.75 0.88
CA GLU A 11 -21.08 -11.40 1.58
C GLU A 11 -19.80 -10.53 1.55
N ALA A 12 -19.55 -9.83 0.45
CA ALA A 12 -18.43 -8.87 0.34
C ALA A 12 -18.68 -7.59 1.17
N ASP A 13 -19.91 -7.06 1.18
CA ASP A 13 -20.31 -5.91 2.00
C ASP A 13 -20.25 -6.24 3.51
N ASP A 14 -20.67 -7.45 3.89
CA ASP A 14 -20.58 -7.92 5.26
C ASP A 14 -19.13 -8.19 5.67
N SER A 15 -18.29 -8.73 4.78
CA SER A 15 -16.85 -8.90 4.98
C SER A 15 -16.13 -7.55 5.15
N ALA A 16 -16.48 -6.55 4.33
CA ALA A 16 -15.95 -5.19 4.47
C ALA A 16 -16.39 -4.56 5.81
N LYS A 17 -17.66 -4.69 6.19
CA LYS A 17 -18.16 -4.19 7.48
C LYS A 17 -17.51 -4.89 8.67
N GLU A 18 -17.34 -6.21 8.62
CA GLU A 18 -16.62 -6.97 9.64
C GLU A 18 -15.14 -6.58 9.72
N PHE A 19 -14.49 -6.31 8.57
CA PHE A 19 -13.15 -5.77 8.52
C PHE A 19 -13.07 -4.45 9.28
N TRP A 20 -13.96 -3.49 8.97
CA TRP A 20 -13.98 -2.19 9.62
C TRP A 20 -14.31 -2.27 11.11
N GLN A 21 -15.14 -3.23 11.53
CA GLN A 21 -15.40 -3.50 12.94
C GLN A 21 -14.18 -4.11 13.65
N ARG A 22 -13.39 -4.93 12.96
CA ARG A 22 -12.16 -5.55 13.49
C ARG A 22 -10.95 -4.59 13.45
N ALA A 23 -10.85 -3.74 12.46
CA ALA A 23 -9.87 -2.66 12.41
C ALA A 23 -10.00 -1.68 13.60
N SER A 24 -11.11 -1.73 14.33
CA SER A 24 -11.32 -0.98 15.57
C SER A 24 -10.35 -1.34 16.72
N TRP A 25 -9.51 -2.38 16.59
CA TRP A 25 -8.50 -2.67 17.61
C TRP A 25 -7.32 -1.69 17.57
N TYR A 26 -7.06 -0.99 16.46
CA TYR A 26 -6.18 0.18 16.47
C TYR A 26 -6.62 1.22 17.50
N ARG A 27 -7.89 1.23 17.89
CA ARG A 27 -8.43 2.09 18.96
C ARG A 27 -8.12 1.62 20.38
N ARG A 28 -7.61 0.39 20.60
CA ARG A 28 -7.34 -0.12 21.94
C ARG A 28 -5.91 0.05 22.40
N ALA A 29 -4.99 0.36 21.52
CA ALA A 29 -3.76 0.99 21.94
C ALA A 29 -4.10 2.48 22.11
N ASP A 30 -4.30 2.93 23.33
CA ASP A 30 -4.48 4.33 23.72
C ASP A 30 -3.17 5.11 23.43
N ILE A 31 -2.84 5.21 22.15
CA ILE A 31 -1.65 5.88 21.64
C ILE A 31 -2.12 7.29 21.29
N SER A 32 -2.20 8.16 22.29
CA SER A 32 -2.40 9.57 22.00
C SER A 32 -1.18 10.11 21.25
N ALA A 33 -1.42 10.77 20.12
CA ALA A 33 -0.41 11.32 19.21
C ALA A 33 0.55 12.37 19.83
N THR A 34 0.41 12.66 21.11
CA THR A 34 1.28 13.59 21.87
C THR A 34 2.62 13.01 22.26
N SER A 35 2.92 11.75 21.93
CA SER A 35 4.08 11.01 22.45
C SER A 35 5.14 10.60 21.42
N LEU A 36 5.15 11.17 20.22
CA LEU A 36 6.24 10.91 19.27
C LEU A 36 7.55 11.63 19.69
N PRO A 37 8.72 10.97 19.61
CA PRO A 37 10.00 11.61 19.89
C PRO A 37 10.30 12.66 18.82
N GLY A 38 9.96 13.91 19.10
CA GLY A 38 10.13 15.07 18.22
C GLY A 38 9.35 16.30 18.68
N GLY A 39 8.30 16.10 19.45
CA GLY A 39 7.54 17.19 20.09
C GLY A 39 8.25 17.71 21.33
N ARG A 40 9.21 18.66 21.16
CA ARG A 40 9.71 19.44 22.29
C ARG A 40 8.63 20.41 22.74
N THR A 41 7.86 20.05 23.74
CA THR A 41 7.26 21.06 24.60
C THR A 41 8.41 21.64 25.45
N ARG A 42 8.85 22.87 25.13
CA ARG A 42 9.73 23.64 26.01
C ARG A 42 8.91 24.04 27.23
N ASP A 43 8.99 23.24 28.28
CA ASP A 43 8.84 23.77 29.62
C ASP A 43 10.21 24.30 30.06
N THR A 44 10.34 25.60 30.23
CA THR A 44 11.58 26.30 30.56
C THR A 44 11.79 26.44 32.07
N SER A 45 11.30 25.50 32.87
CA SER A 45 11.56 25.47 34.30
C SER A 45 12.20 24.16 34.72
N ASN A 46 13.52 24.18 34.89
CA ASN A 46 14.41 23.13 35.39
C ASN A 46 14.84 22.03 34.41
N GLY A 47 16.09 22.07 34.02
CA GLY A 47 16.81 21.25 33.04
C GLY A 47 16.98 19.75 33.33
N GLN A 48 15.94 19.06 33.75
CA GLN A 48 15.82 17.60 33.74
C GLN A 48 14.55 17.25 32.97
N GLY A 49 14.71 16.87 31.70
CA GLY A 49 13.61 16.34 30.90
C GLY A 49 13.10 15.05 31.54
N VAL A 50 11.92 15.10 32.16
CA VAL A 50 11.23 13.88 32.60
C VAL A 50 10.82 13.11 31.37
N ILE A 51 11.42 11.92 31.17
CA ILE A 51 10.99 11.00 30.12
C ILE A 51 9.67 10.40 30.59
N ASP A 52 8.60 10.61 29.83
CA ASP A 52 7.30 10.00 30.09
C ASP A 52 7.40 8.48 29.89
N PRO A 53 7.19 7.65 30.94
CA PRO A 53 7.27 6.21 30.83
C PRO A 53 6.25 5.62 29.83
N GLY A 54 5.09 6.28 29.65
CA GLY A 54 4.09 5.90 28.66
C GLY A 54 4.60 6.08 27.24
N ALA A 55 5.26 7.20 26.94
CA ALA A 55 5.86 7.46 25.64
C ALA A 55 6.97 6.45 25.30
N VAL A 56 7.76 6.04 26.29
CA VAL A 56 8.80 5.01 26.11
C VAL A 56 8.18 3.65 25.81
N ALA A 57 7.12 3.25 26.51
CA ALA A 57 6.44 1.99 26.29
C ALA A 57 5.78 1.94 24.88
N VAL A 58 5.19 3.03 24.44
CA VAL A 58 4.60 3.14 23.08
C VAL A 58 5.70 3.04 22.01
N ALA A 59 6.81 3.73 22.18
CA ALA A 59 7.92 3.66 21.23
C ALA A 59 8.55 2.24 21.16
N ALA A 60 8.63 1.54 22.31
CA ALA A 60 9.11 0.17 22.35
C ALA A 60 8.15 -0.78 21.63
N ALA A 61 6.84 -0.69 21.88
CA ALA A 61 5.82 -1.51 21.20
C ALA A 61 5.78 -1.24 19.67
N ALA A 62 5.95 0.01 19.26
CA ALA A 62 6.08 0.36 17.85
C ALA A 62 7.34 -0.27 17.23
N GLY A 63 8.46 -0.23 17.94
CA GLY A 63 9.72 -0.86 17.51
C GLY A 63 9.59 -2.37 17.33
N GLU A 64 8.94 -3.06 18.27
CA GLU A 64 8.68 -4.51 18.19
C GLU A 64 7.77 -4.86 17.01
N ALA A 65 6.68 -4.13 16.82
CA ALA A 65 5.76 -4.34 15.69
C ALA A 65 6.46 -4.13 14.33
N MET A 66 7.27 -3.08 14.21
CA MET A 66 8.05 -2.82 12.99
C MET A 66 9.11 -3.89 12.75
N ALA A 67 9.79 -4.35 13.81
CA ALA A 67 10.77 -5.45 13.70
C ALA A 67 10.13 -6.75 13.22
N GLN A 68 8.94 -7.08 13.72
CA GLN A 68 8.18 -8.25 13.27
C GLN A 68 7.76 -8.15 11.82
N ARG A 69 7.25 -6.99 11.37
CA ARG A 69 6.90 -6.76 9.95
C ARG A 69 8.12 -6.88 9.03
N ARG A 70 9.29 -6.37 9.45
CA ARG A 70 10.52 -6.54 8.67
C ARG A 70 10.91 -8.00 8.50
N GLN A 71 10.75 -8.84 9.54
CA GLN A 71 10.98 -10.27 9.42
C GLN A 71 10.01 -10.94 8.45
N GLU A 72 8.76 -10.50 8.40
CA GLU A 72 7.77 -10.96 7.42
C GLU A 72 8.18 -10.57 5.99
N ASP A 73 8.60 -9.31 5.79
CA ASP A 73 9.13 -8.83 4.51
C ASP A 73 10.37 -9.61 4.06
N GLU A 74 11.31 -9.90 4.97
CA GLU A 74 12.51 -10.70 4.69
C GLU A 74 12.14 -12.15 4.28
N ARG A 75 11.19 -12.79 4.97
CA ARG A 75 10.70 -14.12 4.59
C ARG A 75 10.04 -14.11 3.22
N TYR A 76 9.20 -13.10 2.97
CA TYR A 76 8.56 -12.94 1.66
C TYR A 76 9.60 -12.71 0.57
N ALA A 77 10.57 -11.82 0.78
CA ALA A 77 11.62 -11.54 -0.18
C ALA A 77 12.46 -12.79 -0.50
N LEU A 78 12.81 -13.56 0.53
CA LEU A 78 13.50 -14.85 0.34
C LEU A 78 12.66 -15.85 -0.47
N PHE A 79 11.36 -15.94 -0.17
CA PHE A 79 10.42 -16.80 -0.90
C PHE A 79 10.27 -16.39 -2.36
N ALA A 80 10.23 -15.08 -2.63
CA ALA A 80 10.08 -14.49 -3.96
C ALA A 80 11.41 -14.36 -4.73
N GLU A 81 12.54 -14.83 -4.16
CA GLU A 81 13.89 -14.63 -4.71
C GLU A 81 14.21 -13.17 -5.01
N ALA A 82 13.76 -12.28 -4.15
CA ALA A 82 13.90 -10.83 -4.26
C ALA A 82 14.80 -10.26 -3.16
N ALA A 83 15.37 -9.09 -3.39
CA ALA A 83 16.03 -8.31 -2.36
C ALA A 83 15.04 -7.32 -1.72
N VAL A 84 15.19 -7.07 -0.42
CA VAL A 84 14.42 -6.05 0.31
C VAL A 84 15.34 -4.92 0.75
N VAL A 85 14.85 -3.68 0.63
CA VAL A 85 15.52 -2.47 1.13
C VAL A 85 14.58 -1.77 2.10
N PHE A 86 14.99 -1.66 3.35
CA PHE A 86 14.23 -0.95 4.38
C PHE A 86 14.65 0.53 4.40
N LEU A 87 13.67 1.41 4.32
CA LEU A 87 13.89 2.86 4.35
C LEU A 87 13.81 3.46 5.77
N ASP A 88 13.67 2.62 6.79
CA ASP A 88 13.54 3.02 8.20
C ASP A 88 12.42 4.03 8.48
N LEU A 89 11.39 4.00 7.64
CA LEU A 89 10.18 4.79 7.83
C LEU A 89 9.22 4.05 8.77
N PRO A 90 8.69 4.73 9.80
CA PRO A 90 7.63 4.14 10.62
C PRO A 90 6.33 4.04 9.80
N ASP A 91 5.51 3.05 10.11
CA ASP A 91 4.16 2.92 9.58
C ASP A 91 3.34 4.19 9.85
N ALA A 92 2.33 4.47 9.03
CA ALA A 92 1.49 5.65 9.11
C ALA A 92 0.88 5.86 10.51
N VAL A 93 0.48 4.80 11.20
CA VAL A 93 -0.03 4.87 12.58
C VAL A 93 0.98 5.48 13.56
N PHE A 94 2.28 5.28 13.31
CA PHE A 94 3.35 5.85 14.13
C PHE A 94 3.83 7.24 13.62
N ARG A 95 3.27 7.71 12.51
CA ARG A 95 3.47 9.07 11.99
C ARG A 95 2.31 10.02 12.34
N GLY A 96 1.42 9.58 13.26
CA GLY A 96 0.34 10.38 13.81
C GLY A 96 -0.98 10.30 13.05
N TYR A 97 -1.15 9.35 12.15
CA TYR A 97 -2.47 9.06 11.58
C TYR A 97 -3.26 8.19 12.55
N GLU A 98 -4.36 8.74 13.07
CA GLU A 98 -5.20 8.11 14.08
C GLU A 98 -6.47 7.55 13.44
N GLY A 99 -6.62 6.22 13.51
CA GLY A 99 -7.81 5.53 13.01
C GLY A 99 -7.95 5.53 11.49
N ASP A 100 -8.92 4.78 11.03
CA ASP A 100 -9.13 4.48 9.61
C ASP A 100 -9.45 5.72 8.77
N GLU A 101 -10.20 6.67 9.33
CA GLU A 101 -10.58 7.91 8.62
C GLU A 101 -9.34 8.72 8.22
N GLN A 102 -8.31 8.75 9.05
CA GLN A 102 -7.07 9.44 8.73
C GLN A 102 -6.13 8.59 7.88
N LEU A 103 -6.03 7.28 8.17
CA LEU A 103 -5.19 6.35 7.42
C LEU A 103 -5.63 6.21 5.96
N LEU A 104 -6.93 6.24 5.70
CA LEU A 104 -7.53 6.14 4.38
C LEU A 104 -8.01 7.49 3.84
N GLY A 105 -7.56 8.57 4.46
CA GLY A 105 -7.91 9.94 4.13
C GLY A 105 -6.88 10.64 3.26
N THR A 106 -6.66 11.91 3.58
CA THR A 106 -5.71 12.76 2.85
C THR A 106 -4.33 12.73 3.50
N VAL A 107 -3.29 12.55 2.69
CA VAL A 107 -1.89 12.67 3.13
C VAL A 107 -1.64 14.09 3.66
N ARG A 108 -1.09 14.20 4.86
CA ARG A 108 -0.71 15.47 5.48
C ARG A 108 0.44 16.12 4.72
N GLU A 109 0.43 17.44 4.61
CA GLU A 109 1.52 18.19 3.96
C GLU A 109 2.88 17.98 4.66
N SER A 110 2.85 17.80 5.98
CA SER A 110 4.05 17.53 6.78
C SER A 110 4.66 16.15 6.55
N ASP A 111 3.94 15.22 5.90
CA ASP A 111 4.37 13.84 5.68
C ASP A 111 5.01 13.65 4.29
N ALA A 112 6.00 14.50 3.96
CA ALA A 112 6.68 14.46 2.66
C ALA A 112 8.01 13.68 2.69
N ALA A 113 8.58 13.40 3.85
CA ALA A 113 9.88 12.71 3.99
C ALA A 113 9.98 11.37 3.25
N PRO A 114 8.93 10.50 3.20
CA PRO A 114 8.97 9.26 2.44
C PRO A 114 9.26 9.46 0.95
N ILE A 115 8.78 10.55 0.36
CA ILE A 115 8.93 10.84 -1.07
C ILE A 115 10.41 10.99 -1.43
N ASP A 116 11.17 11.77 -0.67
CA ASP A 116 12.59 12.02 -0.95
C ASP A 116 13.46 10.78 -0.73
N LEU A 117 13.12 9.92 0.25
CA LEU A 117 13.83 8.67 0.49
C LEU A 117 13.60 7.68 -0.66
N LEU A 118 12.36 7.49 -1.09
CA LEU A 118 12.03 6.64 -2.24
C LEU A 118 12.74 7.13 -3.51
N ARG A 119 12.77 8.44 -3.75
CA ARG A 119 13.48 9.03 -4.89
C ARG A 119 14.95 8.66 -4.90
N LYS A 120 15.63 8.82 -3.75
CA LYS A 120 17.06 8.52 -3.61
C LYS A 120 17.35 7.04 -3.89
N GLU A 121 16.51 6.14 -3.36
CA GLU A 121 16.69 4.71 -3.58
C GLU A 121 16.44 4.29 -5.03
N ILE A 122 15.42 4.83 -5.69
CA ILE A 122 15.16 4.57 -7.11
C ILE A 122 16.33 5.06 -7.95
N ALA A 123 16.88 6.25 -7.63
CA ALA A 123 18.04 6.78 -8.31
C ALA A 123 19.28 5.90 -8.13
N ARG A 124 19.48 5.36 -6.92
CA ARG A 124 20.63 4.47 -6.60
C ARG A 124 20.53 3.11 -7.28
N LEU A 125 19.31 2.57 -7.40
CA LEU A 125 19.08 1.23 -7.97
C LEU A 125 19.07 1.21 -9.50
N GLU A 126 18.81 2.36 -10.14
CA GLU A 126 18.68 2.49 -11.61
C GLU A 126 17.82 1.38 -12.25
N PRO A 127 16.58 1.13 -11.76
CA PRO A 127 15.80 0.01 -12.20
C PRO A 127 15.37 0.14 -13.66
N GLN A 128 15.19 -0.99 -14.33
CA GLN A 128 14.62 -1.03 -15.67
C GLN A 128 13.12 -0.69 -15.68
N ARG A 129 12.40 -1.07 -14.59
CA ARG A 129 10.98 -0.79 -14.40
C ARG A 129 10.69 -0.63 -12.92
N VAL A 130 9.74 0.25 -12.60
CA VAL A 130 9.29 0.50 -11.22
C VAL A 130 7.78 0.36 -11.14
N TYR A 131 7.32 -0.34 -10.12
CA TYR A 131 5.92 -0.53 -9.84
C TYR A 131 5.54 0.22 -8.57
N PHE A 132 4.46 1.01 -8.64
CA PHE A 132 3.90 1.74 -7.51
C PHE A 132 2.47 1.26 -7.25
N PRO A 133 1.95 1.43 -6.03
CA PRO A 133 0.52 1.23 -5.79
C PRO A 133 -0.31 2.26 -6.58
N LEU A 134 -1.45 1.85 -7.13
CA LEU A 134 -2.38 2.77 -7.79
C LEU A 134 -3.08 3.69 -6.78
N GLY A 135 -3.13 3.28 -5.51
CA GLY A 135 -3.75 4.02 -4.40
C GLY A 135 -5.21 3.66 -4.19
N ILE A 136 -5.65 2.48 -4.63
CA ILE A 136 -6.98 1.96 -4.32
C ILE A 136 -7.07 1.78 -2.80
N GLY A 137 -8.21 2.17 -2.20
CA GLY A 137 -8.38 2.17 -0.75
C GLY A 137 -7.89 3.43 -0.05
N SER A 138 -7.18 4.32 -0.77
CA SER A 138 -6.74 5.63 -0.27
C SER A 138 -5.81 5.59 0.94
N HIS A 139 -5.12 4.47 1.22
CA HIS A 139 -4.15 4.41 2.30
C HIS A 139 -3.04 5.45 2.07
N VAL A 140 -2.71 6.23 3.09
CA VAL A 140 -1.78 7.38 2.97
C VAL A 140 -0.41 6.98 2.43
N ASP A 141 0.14 5.82 2.83
CA ASP A 141 1.42 5.33 2.33
C ASP A 141 1.34 4.96 0.84
N HIS A 142 0.24 4.37 0.39
CA HIS A 142 0.02 4.08 -1.02
C HIS A 142 -0.10 5.36 -1.83
N GLN A 143 -0.78 6.38 -1.30
CA GLN A 143 -0.86 7.70 -1.94
C GLN A 143 0.52 8.37 -2.05
N LEU A 144 1.37 8.27 -1.02
CA LEU A 144 2.74 8.78 -1.05
C LEU A 144 3.57 8.08 -2.13
N CYS A 145 3.57 6.75 -2.16
CA CYS A 145 4.26 5.97 -3.18
C CYS A 145 3.75 6.32 -4.60
N ARG A 146 2.44 6.45 -4.78
CA ARG A 146 1.84 6.85 -6.06
C ARG A 146 2.31 8.23 -6.51
N ARG A 147 2.41 9.20 -5.59
CA ARG A 147 2.93 10.55 -5.89
C ARG A 147 4.36 10.49 -6.42
N VAL A 148 5.19 9.61 -5.87
CA VAL A 148 6.55 9.38 -6.38
C VAL A 148 6.52 8.88 -7.83
N GLY A 149 5.67 7.87 -8.13
CA GLY A 149 5.50 7.36 -9.49
C GLY A 149 5.02 8.42 -10.48
N ALA A 150 4.02 9.23 -10.10
CA ALA A 150 3.54 10.33 -10.93
C ALA A 150 4.61 11.41 -11.16
N ALA A 151 5.40 11.73 -10.14
CA ALA A 151 6.48 12.71 -10.24
C ALA A 151 7.62 12.23 -11.15
N LEU A 152 7.95 10.92 -11.15
CA LEU A 152 8.93 10.35 -12.11
C LEU A 152 8.52 10.57 -13.57
N LEU A 153 7.23 10.57 -13.84
CA LEU A 153 6.69 10.79 -15.18
C LEU A 153 6.73 12.27 -15.61
N GLY A 154 6.75 13.21 -14.63
CA GLY A 154 6.56 14.64 -14.88
C GLY A 154 7.82 15.41 -15.21
N ASP A 155 8.90 15.19 -14.50
CA ASP A 155 10.11 15.99 -14.64
C ASP A 155 11.37 15.15 -14.37
N ALA A 156 11.87 14.55 -15.43
CA ALA A 156 13.15 13.83 -15.39
C ALA A 156 14.33 14.74 -14.97
N GLN A 157 14.21 16.07 -15.10
CA GLN A 157 15.29 17.01 -14.73
C GLN A 157 15.27 17.36 -13.24
N ALA A 158 14.10 17.34 -12.59
CA ALA A 158 13.99 17.50 -11.14
C ALA A 158 14.50 16.26 -10.36
N TRP A 159 14.62 15.14 -11.03
CA TRP A 159 15.22 13.93 -10.50
C TRP A 159 16.69 13.88 -10.92
N THR A 160 17.58 13.59 -10.00
CA THR A 160 19.04 13.54 -10.18
C THR A 160 19.54 12.50 -11.20
N MET A 161 18.72 12.12 -12.17
CA MET A 161 18.97 11.12 -13.20
C MET A 161 18.70 11.72 -14.59
N PRO A 162 19.56 12.64 -15.07
CA PRO A 162 19.40 13.22 -16.38
C PRO A 162 19.53 12.16 -17.48
N GLY A 163 18.57 12.15 -18.42
CA GLY A 163 18.61 11.27 -19.59
C GLY A 163 17.80 9.97 -19.47
N ILE A 164 17.14 9.69 -18.36
CA ILE A 164 16.22 8.55 -18.25
C ILE A 164 14.81 8.99 -18.62
N ASP A 165 14.24 8.37 -19.64
CA ASP A 165 12.83 8.46 -19.95
C ASP A 165 12.07 7.42 -19.10
N TRP A 166 11.23 7.90 -18.19
CA TRP A 166 10.43 7.07 -17.30
C TRP A 166 9.06 6.71 -17.87
N SER A 167 8.68 7.25 -19.03
CA SER A 167 7.32 7.10 -19.58
C SER A 167 6.92 5.65 -19.90
N ASP A 168 7.89 4.77 -20.12
CA ASP A 168 7.71 3.32 -20.37
C ASP A 168 8.17 2.43 -19.22
N LYS A 169 8.69 3.04 -18.14
CA LYS A 169 9.30 2.33 -17.01
C LYS A 169 8.44 2.34 -15.75
N VAL A 170 7.45 3.22 -15.68
CA VAL A 170 6.56 3.35 -14.52
C VAL A 170 5.25 2.63 -14.78
N ALA A 171 4.88 1.76 -13.86
CA ALA A 171 3.58 1.12 -13.82
C ALA A 171 2.98 1.19 -12.41
N PHE A 172 1.65 1.10 -12.33
CA PHE A 172 0.92 1.09 -11.08
C PHE A 172 0.16 -0.22 -10.96
N TYR A 173 0.27 -0.88 -9.81
CA TYR A 173 -0.48 -2.11 -9.54
C TYR A 173 -1.79 -1.81 -8.80
N GLU A 174 -2.79 -2.67 -8.99
CA GLU A 174 -4.04 -2.61 -8.23
C GLU A 174 -3.80 -3.12 -6.82
N ASP A 175 -4.08 -2.27 -5.84
CA ASP A 175 -3.73 -2.48 -4.44
C ASP A 175 -4.59 -3.60 -3.82
N PHE A 176 -4.06 -4.81 -3.70
CA PHE A 176 -4.69 -5.87 -2.93
C PHE A 176 -4.34 -5.69 -1.44
N PRO A 177 -5.30 -5.82 -0.50
CA PRO A 177 -6.67 -6.31 -0.70
C PRO A 177 -7.73 -5.24 -1.02
N TYR A 178 -7.39 -3.97 -1.11
CA TYR A 178 -8.37 -2.89 -1.31
C TYR A 178 -9.16 -3.03 -2.61
N ALA A 179 -8.49 -3.43 -3.71
CA ALA A 179 -9.16 -3.67 -4.98
C ALA A 179 -10.20 -4.79 -4.90
N TYR A 180 -9.92 -5.83 -4.11
CA TYR A 180 -10.86 -6.91 -3.83
C TYR A 180 -12.04 -6.44 -2.97
N TRP A 181 -11.77 -5.74 -1.87
CA TRP A 181 -12.81 -5.28 -0.95
C TRP A 181 -13.73 -4.22 -1.57
N GLN A 182 -13.18 -3.33 -2.40
CA GLN A 182 -13.95 -2.29 -3.09
C GLN A 182 -14.56 -2.79 -4.39
N GLN A 183 -14.35 -4.06 -4.77
CA GLN A 183 -14.82 -4.62 -6.04
C GLN A 183 -14.43 -3.72 -7.22
N PHE A 184 -13.16 -3.32 -7.25
CA PHE A 184 -12.66 -2.35 -8.21
C PHE A 184 -12.89 -2.83 -9.64
N ASP A 185 -13.65 -2.04 -10.40
CA ASP A 185 -13.97 -2.31 -11.80
C ASP A 185 -13.73 -1.06 -12.68
N PRO A 186 -12.62 -1.03 -13.42
CA PRO A 186 -12.31 0.05 -14.32
C PRO A 186 -12.86 -0.16 -15.75
N SER A 187 -13.85 -1.01 -15.97
CA SER A 187 -14.43 -1.26 -17.31
C SER A 187 -15.01 -0.01 -17.96
N ALA A 188 -15.50 0.95 -17.16
CA ALA A 188 -15.94 2.27 -17.63
C ALA A 188 -14.79 3.31 -17.76
N GLY A 189 -13.55 2.88 -17.59
CA GLY A 189 -12.36 3.72 -17.54
C GLY A 189 -11.83 3.93 -16.12
N LEU A 190 -10.56 4.33 -16.03
CA LEU A 190 -9.93 4.59 -14.74
C LEU A 190 -10.46 5.90 -14.15
N PRO A 191 -11.00 5.90 -12.91
CA PRO A 191 -11.52 7.11 -12.27
C PRO A 191 -10.45 8.21 -12.16
N ALA A 192 -10.88 9.47 -12.26
CA ALA A 192 -10.00 10.64 -12.33
C ALA A 192 -9.05 10.80 -11.14
N ASN A 193 -9.44 10.35 -9.95
CA ASN A 193 -8.57 10.38 -8.78
C ASN A 193 -7.30 9.52 -8.95
N TYR A 194 -7.34 8.45 -9.78
CA TYR A 194 -6.18 7.60 -10.08
C TYR A 194 -5.31 8.16 -11.20
N THR A 195 -5.77 9.15 -11.94
CA THR A 195 -4.99 9.86 -12.97
C THR A 195 -4.56 11.26 -12.51
N ALA A 196 -5.04 11.72 -11.37
CA ALA A 196 -4.67 13.02 -10.81
C ALA A 196 -3.16 13.11 -10.55
N GLY A 197 -2.56 14.24 -10.92
CA GLY A 197 -1.11 14.48 -10.75
C GLY A 197 -0.22 13.84 -11.82
N LEU A 198 -0.79 13.15 -12.82
CA LEU A 198 -0.03 12.74 -13.99
C LEU A 198 0.28 13.97 -14.88
N PRO A 199 1.45 13.99 -15.52
CA PRO A 199 1.80 15.07 -16.44
C PRO A 199 0.90 15.12 -17.68
N ALA A 200 0.78 16.29 -18.27
CA ALA A 200 0.08 16.44 -19.55
C ALA A 200 0.71 15.54 -20.62
N GLY A 201 -0.13 14.87 -21.41
CA GLY A 201 0.33 13.94 -22.45
C GLY A 201 0.71 12.55 -21.93
N ILE A 202 0.53 12.26 -20.65
CA ILE A 202 0.66 10.90 -20.07
C ILE A 202 -0.73 10.39 -19.70
N ARG A 203 -1.01 9.18 -20.11
CA ARG A 203 -2.18 8.40 -19.68
C ARG A 203 -1.76 7.05 -19.13
N LEU A 204 -2.63 6.40 -18.39
CA LEU A 204 -2.44 5.02 -17.93
C LEU A 204 -3.20 4.06 -18.85
N ALA A 205 -2.53 3.02 -19.32
CA ALA A 205 -3.11 1.95 -20.09
C ALA A 205 -3.03 0.63 -19.33
N PRO A 206 -4.08 -0.21 -19.37
CA PRO A 206 -4.05 -1.50 -18.69
C PRO A 206 -3.06 -2.45 -19.35
N GLU A 207 -2.28 -3.13 -18.54
CA GLU A 207 -1.39 -4.23 -18.90
C GLU A 207 -1.79 -5.45 -18.08
N ILE A 208 -2.02 -6.58 -18.73
CA ILE A 208 -2.57 -7.77 -18.11
C ILE A 208 -1.48 -8.85 -18.04
N ALA A 209 -1.19 -9.31 -16.83
CA ALA A 209 -0.30 -10.43 -16.58
C ALA A 209 -1.10 -11.68 -16.23
N ASP A 210 -0.90 -12.75 -16.98
CA ASP A 210 -1.44 -14.07 -16.64
C ASP A 210 -0.63 -14.64 -15.46
N ILE A 211 -1.30 -14.93 -14.35
CA ILE A 211 -0.71 -15.49 -13.14
C ILE A 211 -1.26 -16.89 -12.82
N THR A 212 -1.97 -17.51 -13.76
CA THR A 212 -2.65 -18.79 -13.52
C THR A 212 -1.70 -19.84 -12.96
N ASP A 213 -0.52 -19.99 -13.56
CA ASP A 213 0.46 -21.01 -13.16
C ASP A 213 1.20 -20.67 -11.85
N VAL A 214 1.19 -19.41 -11.41
CA VAL A 214 1.87 -18.94 -10.20
C VAL A 214 0.91 -18.46 -9.11
N LEU A 215 -0.39 -18.63 -9.30
CA LEU A 215 -1.42 -18.16 -8.36
C LEU A 215 -1.24 -18.76 -6.97
N GLU A 216 -0.98 -20.06 -6.88
CA GLU A 216 -0.78 -20.72 -5.59
C GLU A 216 0.56 -20.31 -4.94
N GLN A 217 1.59 -20.04 -5.74
CA GLN A 217 2.83 -19.47 -5.25
C GLN A 217 2.59 -18.06 -4.67
N LYS A 218 1.77 -17.22 -5.30
CA LYS A 218 1.34 -15.93 -4.76
C LYS A 218 0.63 -16.08 -3.43
N VAL A 219 -0.30 -17.03 -3.30
CA VAL A 219 -0.99 -17.34 -2.04
C VAL A 219 0.02 -17.70 -0.94
N GLN A 220 0.97 -18.58 -1.24
CA GLN A 220 2.03 -18.98 -0.31
C GLN A 220 2.94 -17.81 0.09
N GLY A 221 3.24 -16.92 -0.85
CA GLY A 221 3.99 -15.70 -0.58
C GLY A 221 3.26 -14.78 0.40
N ILE A 222 1.98 -14.50 0.17
CA ILE A 222 1.18 -13.66 1.08
C ILE A 222 1.05 -14.30 2.47
N ALA A 223 0.98 -15.63 2.55
CA ALA A 223 0.92 -16.34 3.82
C ALA A 223 2.17 -16.17 4.71
N GLN A 224 3.29 -15.64 4.19
CA GLN A 224 4.47 -15.28 4.98
C GLN A 224 4.21 -14.13 5.97
N TYR A 225 3.15 -13.37 5.75
CA TYR A 225 2.72 -12.26 6.61
C TYR A 225 1.80 -12.76 7.73
N GLU A 226 2.37 -13.55 8.65
CA GLU A 226 1.66 -14.27 9.72
C GLU A 226 0.90 -13.35 10.67
N THR A 227 1.38 -12.11 10.89
CA THR A 227 0.69 -11.13 11.73
C THR A 227 -0.38 -10.38 10.99
N GLN A 228 -0.19 -10.13 9.68
CA GLN A 228 -1.10 -9.31 8.88
C GLN A 228 -2.27 -10.12 8.33
N VAL A 229 -2.03 -11.35 7.87
CA VAL A 229 -3.06 -12.20 7.26
C VAL A 229 -4.23 -12.50 8.20
N PRO A 230 -4.04 -12.97 9.45
CA PRO A 230 -5.15 -13.17 10.37
C PRO A 230 -5.89 -11.88 10.69
N HIS A 231 -5.17 -10.77 10.71
CA HIS A 231 -5.72 -9.46 10.98
C HIS A 231 -6.62 -8.97 9.84
N LEU A 232 -6.11 -9.01 8.61
CA LEU A 232 -6.81 -8.48 7.43
C LEU A 232 -7.93 -9.41 6.93
N PHE A 233 -7.75 -10.72 7.05
CA PHE A 233 -8.64 -11.72 6.44
C PHE A 233 -9.30 -12.66 7.46
N GLY A 234 -8.82 -12.67 8.70
CA GLY A 234 -9.27 -13.59 9.75
C GLY A 234 -8.61 -14.97 9.68
N SER A 235 -8.24 -15.47 8.50
CA SER A 235 -7.48 -16.71 8.34
C SER A 235 -6.73 -16.76 7.01
N VAL A 236 -5.77 -17.70 6.90
CA VAL A 236 -5.02 -17.98 5.65
C VAL A 236 -5.96 -18.48 4.56
N GLU A 237 -6.95 -19.30 4.89
CA GLU A 237 -7.92 -19.84 3.92
C GLU A 237 -8.74 -18.71 3.29
N LYS A 238 -9.24 -17.78 4.11
CA LYS A 238 -10.01 -16.62 3.61
C LYS A 238 -9.14 -15.70 2.75
N MET A 239 -7.89 -15.50 3.12
CA MET A 239 -6.91 -14.78 2.31
C MET A 239 -6.70 -15.47 0.96
N ALA A 240 -6.49 -16.79 0.95
CA ALA A 240 -6.29 -17.57 -0.26
C ALA A 240 -7.51 -17.47 -1.20
N ASP A 241 -8.71 -17.56 -0.64
CA ASP A 241 -9.96 -17.42 -1.41
C ASP A 241 -10.11 -15.99 -1.98
N ALA A 242 -9.72 -14.96 -1.23
CA ALA A 242 -9.74 -13.58 -1.71
C ALA A 242 -8.75 -13.38 -2.88
N VAL A 243 -7.54 -13.93 -2.79
CA VAL A 243 -6.53 -13.87 -3.87
C VAL A 243 -7.03 -14.55 -5.14
N ARG A 244 -7.57 -15.78 -5.02
CA ARG A 244 -8.11 -16.53 -6.15
C ARG A 244 -9.30 -15.82 -6.79
N THR A 245 -10.21 -15.29 -5.95
CA THR A 245 -11.39 -14.54 -6.40
C THR A 245 -10.98 -13.27 -7.13
N GLN A 246 -10.02 -12.52 -6.61
CA GLN A 246 -9.51 -11.30 -7.27
C GLN A 246 -8.91 -11.63 -8.63
N GLY A 247 -8.03 -12.64 -8.72
CA GLY A 247 -7.42 -13.05 -9.99
C GLY A 247 -8.44 -13.45 -11.04
N ALA A 248 -9.45 -14.24 -10.65
CA ALA A 248 -10.55 -14.65 -11.53
C ALA A 248 -11.45 -13.46 -11.94
N THR A 249 -11.73 -12.54 -11.02
CA THR A 249 -12.53 -11.33 -11.30
C THR A 249 -11.85 -10.45 -12.32
N VAL A 250 -10.56 -10.16 -12.14
CA VAL A 250 -9.78 -9.35 -13.09
C VAL A 250 -9.68 -10.06 -14.45
N ALA A 251 -9.57 -11.39 -14.47
CA ALA A 251 -9.61 -12.17 -15.72
C ALA A 251 -10.92 -11.96 -16.48
N LEU A 252 -12.06 -12.08 -15.81
CA LEU A 252 -13.39 -11.84 -16.39
C LEU A 252 -13.54 -10.40 -16.93
N GLN A 253 -13.15 -9.39 -16.13
CA GLN A 253 -13.18 -7.99 -16.53
C GLN A 253 -12.29 -7.71 -17.77
N SER A 254 -11.24 -8.51 -17.95
CA SER A 254 -10.29 -8.41 -19.05
C SER A 254 -10.63 -9.30 -20.25
N GLY A 255 -11.77 -10.01 -20.22
CA GLY A 255 -12.18 -10.96 -21.27
C GLY A 255 -11.28 -12.19 -21.38
N ARG A 256 -10.66 -12.60 -20.26
CA ARG A 256 -9.73 -13.74 -20.19
C ARG A 256 -10.26 -14.84 -19.27
N GLY A 257 -9.71 -16.04 -19.39
CA GLY A 257 -9.87 -17.12 -18.42
C GLY A 257 -8.69 -17.19 -17.47
N GLY A 258 -8.75 -18.11 -16.50
CA GLY A 258 -7.70 -18.31 -15.52
C GLY A 258 -7.66 -17.23 -14.43
N ALA A 259 -6.47 -16.88 -13.98
CA ALA A 259 -6.24 -15.81 -13.02
C ALA A 259 -5.24 -14.80 -13.59
N VAL A 260 -5.55 -13.52 -13.46
CA VAL A 260 -4.68 -12.45 -13.97
C VAL A 260 -4.51 -11.32 -12.95
N GLU A 261 -3.45 -10.56 -13.11
CA GLU A 261 -3.24 -9.26 -12.48
C GLU A 261 -3.30 -8.17 -13.53
N ARG A 262 -3.75 -6.99 -13.12
CA ARG A 262 -3.76 -5.81 -13.97
C ARG A 262 -2.85 -4.75 -13.39
N TYR A 263 -1.99 -4.25 -14.28
CA TYR A 263 -1.13 -3.11 -14.05
C TYR A 263 -1.57 -1.96 -14.94
N TRP A 264 -1.18 -0.77 -14.57
CA TRP A 264 -1.49 0.46 -15.29
C TRP A 264 -0.18 1.11 -15.72
N SER A 265 0.23 0.83 -16.94
CA SER A 265 1.48 1.35 -17.50
C SER A 265 1.30 2.77 -18.02
N ALA A 266 2.26 3.63 -17.69
CA ALA A 266 2.29 4.97 -18.26
C ALA A 266 2.60 4.88 -19.75
N VAL A 267 1.82 5.61 -20.56
CA VAL A 267 2.01 5.71 -22.00
C VAL A 267 1.82 7.16 -22.46
N ARG A 268 2.58 7.58 -23.44
CA ARG A 268 2.41 8.90 -24.06
C ARG A 268 1.12 8.93 -24.89
N SER A 269 0.36 10.03 -24.79
CA SER A 269 -0.87 10.27 -25.56
C SER A 269 -0.57 10.75 -26.97
#